data_e3ae7c7adf19c2088513b7a07bb494d1
#
_entry.id   e3ae7c7adf19c2088513b7a07bb494d1
#
_cell.length_a   1.000
_cell.length_b   1.000
_cell.length_c   1.000
_cell.angle_alpha   90.00
_cell.angle_beta   90.00
_cell.angle_gamma   90.00
#
_symmetry.space_group_name_H-M   'P 1'
#
loop_
_entity.id
_entity.type
_entity.pdbx_description
1 polymer ?
#
loop_
_entity_poly.entity_id
_entity_poly.type
_entity_poly.pdbx_seq_one_letter_code
_entity_poly.pdbx_strand_id
1 'polypeptide(L)'
;HLVIRRQRQMCIRDRSNHKWNKLNYQNGDINTSIIKTYLGRTIMVQWDETSPRPYTRLNLIQGTKGILAGGPTRAAFDNGFENYSNDAEKWITGKGIEQLYEKFDHPLYKRLNSKTKYSGHGGMDGIMMYRIVECLQNGLPLDQNVYEGSAWSSLIELTSKSVNNDGHPQNFPDFTRGDWVNTKKFDIIS
;
A
#
# COMPACT_ATOMS: atom_id res chain seq x y z
N HIS A 1 14.97 -3.72 8.76
CA HIS A 1 14.60 -3.48 10.15
C HIS A 1 13.21 -2.89 10.22
N LEU A 2 12.36 -3.44 11.08
CA LEU A 2 10.99 -3.03 11.31
C LEU A 2 10.90 -2.36 12.68
N VAL A 3 10.42 -1.12 12.73
CA VAL A 3 10.17 -0.39 13.99
C VAL A 3 8.67 -0.17 14.11
N ILE A 4 8.08 -0.60 15.22
CA ILE A 4 6.64 -0.48 15.45
C ILE A 4 6.39 0.17 16.80
N ARG A 5 5.43 1.08 16.82
CA ARG A 5 4.85 1.62 18.05
C ARG A 5 3.38 1.23 18.14
N ARG A 6 2.98 0.71 19.28
CA ARG A 6 1.59 0.42 19.62
C ARG A 6 0.99 1.66 20.28
N GLN A 7 -0.09 2.18 19.73
CA GLN A 7 -0.85 3.25 20.36
C GLN A 7 -2.15 2.66 20.90
N ARG A 8 -2.34 2.73 22.23
CA ARG A 8 -3.61 2.33 22.87
C ARG A 8 -4.59 3.48 22.79
N GLN A 9 -5.87 3.16 22.65
CA GLN A 9 -6.94 4.16 22.70
C GLN A 9 -6.92 4.88 24.06
N MET A 10 -6.55 6.17 24.05
CA MET A 10 -6.48 6.98 25.26
C MET A 10 -7.87 7.16 25.93
N CYS A 11 -8.95 7.20 25.14
CA CYS A 11 -10.29 7.48 25.62
C CYS A 11 -10.91 6.37 26.50
N ILE A 12 -10.46 5.12 26.40
CA ILE A 12 -10.95 4.01 27.24
C ILE A 12 -10.23 3.99 28.60
N ARG A 13 -8.95 4.37 28.62
CA ARG A 13 -8.10 4.33 29.81
C ARG A 13 -8.55 5.30 30.89
N ASP A 14 -9.19 6.41 30.53
CA ASP A 14 -9.60 7.46 31.44
C ASP A 14 -10.93 7.18 32.18
N ARG A 15 -11.63 6.10 31.78
CA ARG A 15 -12.86 5.64 32.43
C ARG A 15 -12.59 4.36 33.21
N SER A 16 -12.17 4.46 34.47
CA SER A 16 -11.77 3.33 35.30
C SER A 16 -12.81 2.17 35.39
N ASN A 17 -14.10 2.46 35.18
CA ASN A 17 -15.20 1.48 35.27
C ASN A 17 -15.76 1.05 33.90
N HIS A 18 -15.09 1.35 32.78
CA HIS A 18 -15.58 0.94 31.48
C HIS A 18 -15.50 -0.58 31.31
N LYS A 19 -16.58 -1.20 30.80
CA LYS A 19 -16.68 -2.65 30.62
C LYS A 19 -15.51 -3.30 29.87
N TRP A 20 -14.88 -2.56 28.99
CA TRP A 20 -13.77 -3.04 28.16
C TRP A 20 -12.40 -2.96 28.85
N ASN A 21 -12.27 -2.27 29.96
CA ASN A 21 -10.98 -2.18 30.68
C ASN A 21 -10.52 -3.53 31.28
N LYS A 22 -11.45 -4.48 31.43
CA LYS A 22 -11.17 -5.83 31.95
C LYS A 22 -10.83 -6.86 30.85
N LEU A 23 -10.90 -6.47 29.60
CA LEU A 23 -10.61 -7.36 28.46
C LEU A 23 -9.11 -7.37 28.15
N ASN A 24 -8.63 -8.54 27.76
CA ASN A 24 -7.26 -8.68 27.25
C ASN A 24 -7.27 -8.50 25.73
N TYR A 25 -6.72 -7.38 25.24
CA TYR A 25 -6.67 -7.07 23.83
C TYR A 25 -5.43 -7.68 23.19
N GLN A 26 -5.62 -8.48 22.15
CA GLN A 26 -4.57 -9.10 21.38
C GLN A 26 -3.96 -8.11 20.37
N ASN A 27 -4.79 -7.28 19.75
CA ASN A 27 -4.39 -6.30 18.75
C ASN A 27 -4.41 -4.87 19.32
N GLY A 28 -3.55 -4.00 18.79
CA GLY A 28 -3.63 -2.56 19.04
C GLY A 28 -4.71 -1.91 18.19
N ASP A 29 -5.27 -0.79 18.66
CA ASP A 29 -6.23 0.00 17.90
C ASP A 29 -5.61 0.54 16.61
N ILE A 30 -4.39 1.04 16.72
CA ILE A 30 -3.58 1.53 15.58
C ILE A 30 -2.21 0.87 15.67
N ASN A 31 -1.80 0.25 14.57
CA ASN A 31 -0.48 -0.32 14.41
C ASN A 31 0.24 0.39 13.26
N THR A 32 1.42 0.93 13.53
CA THR A 32 2.27 1.58 12.52
C THR A 32 3.58 0.85 12.40
N SER A 33 3.90 0.41 11.19
CA SER A 33 5.11 -0.33 10.87
C SER A 33 5.97 0.48 9.89
N ILE A 34 7.27 0.54 10.16
CA ILE A 34 8.24 1.15 9.26
C ILE A 34 9.15 0.06 8.73
N ILE A 35 9.16 -0.13 7.42
CA ILE A 35 9.94 -1.16 6.74
C ILE A 35 11.03 -0.47 5.92
N LYS A 36 12.27 -0.83 6.17
CA LYS A 36 13.40 -0.42 5.34
C LYS A 36 13.70 -1.52 4.33
N THR A 37 13.58 -1.21 3.05
CA THR A 37 13.88 -2.17 1.99
C THR A 37 15.39 -2.28 1.77
N TYR A 38 15.82 -3.38 1.15
CA TYR A 38 17.24 -3.59 0.79
C TYR A 38 17.80 -2.46 -0.12
N LEU A 39 16.98 -1.95 -1.04
CA LEU A 39 17.36 -0.85 -1.94
C LEU A 39 17.24 0.55 -1.29
N GLY A 40 17.10 0.62 0.04
CA GLY A 40 17.10 1.88 0.79
C GLY A 40 15.76 2.63 0.80
N ARG A 41 14.70 2.09 0.20
CA ARG A 41 13.37 2.70 0.27
C ARG A 41 12.74 2.46 1.64
N THR A 42 11.91 3.38 2.07
CA THR A 42 11.12 3.24 3.31
C THR A 42 9.65 3.04 2.94
N ILE A 43 9.02 2.03 3.53
CA ILE A 43 7.58 1.81 3.44
C ILE A 43 7.01 1.99 4.84
N MET A 44 6.00 2.83 4.98
CA MET A 44 5.21 2.97 6.19
C MET A 44 3.84 2.33 5.95
N VAL A 45 3.48 1.38 6.80
CA VAL A 45 2.17 0.74 6.79
C VAL A 45 1.48 1.05 8.09
N GLN A 46 0.28 1.60 8.02
CA GLN A 46 -0.56 1.84 9.18
C GLN A 46 -1.84 1.02 9.07
N TRP A 47 -2.13 0.26 10.09
CA TRP A 47 -3.36 -0.49 10.26
C TRP A 47 -4.19 0.13 11.37
N ASP A 48 -5.42 0.49 11.07
CA ASP A 48 -6.35 1.12 12.00
C ASP A 48 -7.74 0.51 11.80
N GLU A 49 -8.21 -0.25 12.80
CA GLU A 49 -9.49 -0.96 12.76
C GLU A 49 -10.59 -0.26 13.57
N THR A 50 -10.21 0.62 14.47
CA THR A 50 -11.12 1.07 15.53
C THR A 50 -11.49 2.54 15.45
N SER A 51 -10.73 3.35 14.74
CA SER A 51 -11.01 4.79 14.66
C SER A 51 -12.22 5.06 13.76
N PRO A 52 -13.21 5.83 14.23
CA PRO A 52 -14.36 6.22 13.43
C PRO A 52 -13.95 7.23 12.36
N ARG A 53 -13.65 6.75 11.17
CA ARG A 53 -13.26 7.59 10.02
C ARG A 53 -13.81 7.02 8.71
N PRO A 54 -14.02 7.84 7.67
CA PRO A 54 -14.33 7.35 6.34
C PRO A 54 -13.25 6.39 5.82
N TYR A 55 -13.68 5.40 5.04
CA TYR A 55 -12.73 4.48 4.41
C TYR A 55 -11.74 5.24 3.51
N THR A 56 -10.47 4.99 3.73
CA THR A 56 -9.39 5.47 2.88
C THR A 56 -8.16 4.59 3.06
N ARG A 57 -7.42 4.36 2.00
CA ARG A 57 -6.12 3.70 2.07
C ARG A 57 -4.98 4.67 2.38
N LEU A 58 -5.22 5.97 2.32
CA LEU A 58 -4.21 7.04 2.51
C LEU A 58 -2.90 6.75 1.76
N ASN A 59 -3.01 6.20 0.55
CA ASN A 59 -1.82 5.87 -0.24
C ASN A 59 -0.99 7.12 -0.47
N LEU A 60 0.31 7.02 -0.20
CA LEU A 60 1.28 8.07 -0.44
C LEU A 60 2.50 7.44 -1.10
N ILE A 61 2.82 7.88 -2.31
CA ILE A 61 4.02 7.49 -3.04
C ILE A 61 4.86 8.73 -3.25
N GLN A 62 6.04 8.76 -2.65
CA GLN A 62 6.97 9.87 -2.75
C GLN A 62 8.24 9.42 -3.47
N GLY A 63 8.54 10.07 -4.58
CA GLY A 63 9.72 9.86 -5.37
C GLY A 63 10.62 11.11 -5.40
N THR A 64 11.71 11.02 -6.17
CA THR A 64 12.67 12.12 -6.33
C THR A 64 12.16 13.26 -7.21
N LYS A 65 11.10 13.05 -7.98
CA LYS A 65 10.54 14.03 -8.93
C LYS A 65 9.09 14.42 -8.63
N GLY A 66 8.53 13.93 -7.55
CA GLY A 66 7.16 14.26 -7.20
C GLY A 66 6.55 13.32 -6.19
N ILE A 67 5.31 13.60 -5.87
CA ILE A 67 4.50 12.88 -4.87
C ILE A 67 3.10 12.65 -5.42
N LEU A 68 2.56 11.46 -5.15
CA LEU A 68 1.17 11.09 -5.41
C LEU A 68 0.52 10.67 -4.10
N ALA A 69 -0.60 11.26 -3.78
CA ALA A 69 -1.38 10.94 -2.58
C ALA A 69 -2.82 10.57 -2.96
N GLY A 70 -3.37 9.58 -2.26
CA GLY A 70 -4.76 9.16 -2.40
C GLY A 70 -5.65 9.63 -1.25
N GLY A 71 -6.95 9.67 -1.51
CA GLY A 71 -8.03 9.98 -0.59
C GLY A 71 -8.12 11.42 -0.06
N PRO A 72 -8.37 12.47 -0.89
CA PRO A 72 -8.57 12.48 -2.34
C PRO A 72 -7.24 12.40 -3.10
N THR A 73 -7.31 11.96 -4.37
CA THR A 73 -6.13 11.89 -5.23
C THR A 73 -5.61 13.28 -5.55
N ARG A 74 -4.32 13.48 -5.35
CA ARG A 74 -3.59 14.71 -5.61
C ARG A 74 -2.13 14.40 -5.90
N ALA A 75 -1.49 15.26 -6.67
CA ALA A 75 -0.07 15.08 -7.03
C ALA A 75 0.68 16.42 -6.96
N ALA A 76 1.99 16.37 -6.78
CA ALA A 76 2.86 17.52 -7.00
C ALA A 76 4.15 17.02 -7.67
N PHE A 77 4.74 17.84 -8.54
CA PHE A 77 5.95 17.50 -9.29
C PHE A 77 6.97 18.61 -9.18
N ASP A 78 8.23 18.23 -9.14
CA ASP A 78 9.37 19.15 -9.03
C ASP A 78 9.39 20.24 -10.12
N ASN A 79 9.01 19.89 -11.34
CA ASN A 79 8.95 20.82 -12.48
C ASN A 79 7.52 21.12 -12.97
N GLY A 80 6.52 20.86 -12.11
CA GLY A 80 5.11 20.99 -12.48
C GLY A 80 4.64 19.92 -13.48
N PHE A 81 3.44 20.14 -14.00
CA PHE A 81 2.82 19.28 -14.99
C PHE A 81 2.00 20.12 -15.96
N GLU A 82 2.46 20.19 -17.21
CA GLU A 82 1.81 20.95 -18.29
C GLU A 82 1.50 22.41 -17.89
N ASN A 83 0.22 22.81 -17.89
CA ASN A 83 -0.25 24.16 -17.51
C ASN A 83 -0.51 24.31 -16.01
N TYR A 84 -0.19 23.29 -15.21
CA TYR A 84 -0.34 23.35 -13.76
C TYR A 84 0.93 23.87 -13.08
N SER A 85 0.79 24.23 -11.83
CA SER A 85 1.86 24.87 -11.06
C SER A 85 3.22 24.18 -11.18
N ASN A 86 4.26 24.96 -11.47
CA ASN A 86 5.66 24.54 -11.36
C ASN A 86 6.16 24.56 -9.91
N ASP A 87 5.30 24.91 -8.96
CA ASP A 87 5.60 24.95 -7.55
C ASP A 87 5.40 23.57 -6.95
N ALA A 88 6.48 22.91 -6.57
CA ALA A 88 6.45 21.56 -5.97
C ALA A 88 5.70 21.51 -4.63
N GLU A 89 5.45 22.66 -4.00
CA GLU A 89 4.68 22.74 -2.75
C GLU A 89 3.17 22.83 -2.98
N LYS A 90 2.72 22.98 -4.23
CA LYS A 90 1.31 23.07 -4.57
C LYS A 90 0.74 21.77 -5.13
N TRP A 91 -0.35 21.32 -4.56
CA TRP A 91 -1.07 20.15 -5.03
C TRP A 91 -1.82 20.42 -6.34
N ILE A 92 -1.62 19.55 -7.31
CA ILE A 92 -2.49 19.40 -8.48
C ILE A 92 -3.71 18.59 -8.03
N THR A 93 -4.91 19.11 -8.29
CA THR A 93 -6.20 18.51 -7.92
C THR A 93 -7.21 18.65 -9.07
N GLY A 94 -8.40 18.04 -8.91
CA GLY A 94 -9.51 18.20 -9.85
C GLY A 94 -9.13 17.89 -11.30
N LYS A 95 -9.35 18.82 -12.21
CA LYS A 95 -9.07 18.63 -13.65
C LYS A 95 -7.63 18.25 -13.97
N GLY A 96 -6.66 18.68 -13.16
CA GLY A 96 -5.27 18.29 -13.34
C GLY A 96 -5.04 16.81 -13.07
N ILE A 97 -5.74 16.25 -12.09
CA ILE A 97 -5.71 14.81 -11.84
C ILE A 97 -6.40 14.02 -12.95
N GLU A 98 -7.50 14.52 -13.51
CA GLU A 98 -8.15 13.89 -14.65
C GLU A 98 -7.21 13.78 -15.86
N GLN A 99 -6.46 14.84 -16.17
CA GLN A 99 -5.44 14.80 -17.23
C GLN A 99 -4.28 13.87 -16.90
N LEU A 100 -3.86 13.77 -15.64
CA LEU A 100 -2.86 12.79 -15.21
C LEU A 100 -3.36 11.35 -15.46
N TYR A 101 -4.60 11.05 -15.15
CA TYR A 101 -5.21 9.75 -15.46
C TYR A 101 -5.24 9.48 -16.96
N GLU A 102 -5.72 10.43 -17.76
CA GLU A 102 -5.74 10.28 -19.22
C GLU A 102 -4.36 9.96 -19.79
N LYS A 103 -3.31 10.61 -19.27
CA LYS A 103 -1.94 10.43 -19.75
C LYS A 103 -1.25 9.19 -19.21
N PHE A 104 -1.38 8.93 -17.92
CA PHE A 104 -0.54 7.95 -17.19
C PHE A 104 -1.28 6.72 -16.67
N ASP A 105 -2.60 6.63 -16.81
CA ASP A 105 -3.28 5.40 -16.42
C ASP A 105 -2.68 4.20 -17.14
N HIS A 106 -2.61 3.09 -16.42
CA HIS A 106 -2.02 1.86 -16.91
C HIS A 106 -2.72 1.40 -18.20
N PRO A 107 -1.99 1.00 -19.26
CA PRO A 107 -2.59 0.58 -20.53
C PRO A 107 -3.63 -0.51 -20.37
N LEU A 108 -3.36 -1.50 -19.52
CA LEU A 108 -4.30 -2.56 -19.20
C LEU A 108 -5.62 -2.02 -18.62
N TYR A 109 -5.55 -1.05 -17.72
CA TYR A 109 -6.72 -0.39 -17.15
C TYR A 109 -7.50 0.34 -18.24
N LYS A 110 -6.85 1.12 -19.08
CA LYS A 110 -7.48 1.83 -20.21
C LYS A 110 -8.20 0.86 -21.16
N ARG A 111 -7.59 -0.30 -21.43
CA ARG A 111 -8.15 -1.33 -22.33
C ARG A 111 -9.34 -2.09 -21.74
N LEU A 112 -9.32 -2.36 -20.44
CA LEU A 112 -10.27 -3.28 -19.81
C LEU A 112 -11.32 -2.62 -18.92
N ASN A 113 -11.12 -1.40 -18.45
CA ASN A 113 -11.99 -0.74 -17.47
C ASN A 113 -13.47 -0.75 -17.88
N SER A 114 -13.79 -0.41 -19.13
CA SER A 114 -15.17 -0.41 -19.60
C SER A 114 -15.82 -1.80 -19.60
N LYS A 115 -15.03 -2.85 -19.85
CA LYS A 115 -15.49 -4.24 -19.92
C LYS A 115 -15.64 -4.87 -18.53
N THR A 116 -14.86 -4.43 -17.56
CA THR A 116 -14.81 -5.00 -16.21
C THR A 116 -15.54 -4.18 -15.15
N LYS A 117 -16.11 -3.05 -15.51
CA LYS A 117 -16.72 -2.06 -14.59
C LYS A 117 -17.63 -2.66 -13.51
N TYR A 118 -18.33 -3.75 -13.83
CA TYR A 118 -19.29 -4.40 -12.93
C TYR A 118 -18.76 -5.69 -12.28
N SER A 119 -17.48 -6.03 -12.45
CA SER A 119 -16.89 -7.28 -11.96
C SER A 119 -16.37 -7.24 -10.53
N GLY A 120 -16.86 -6.32 -9.69
CA GLY A 120 -16.42 -6.16 -8.30
C GLY A 120 -15.29 -5.14 -8.14
N HIS A 121 -15.25 -4.51 -6.97
CA HIS A 121 -14.26 -3.49 -6.56
C HIS A 121 -13.99 -2.41 -7.64
N GLY A 122 -15.06 -1.96 -8.33
CA GLY A 122 -14.94 -0.97 -9.40
C GLY A 122 -14.23 -1.47 -10.66
N GLY A 123 -14.23 -2.78 -10.91
CA GLY A 123 -13.63 -3.40 -12.09
C GLY A 123 -12.28 -4.08 -11.83
N MET A 124 -11.71 -3.89 -10.65
CA MET A 124 -10.40 -4.46 -10.30
C MET A 124 -10.38 -5.99 -10.39
N ASP A 125 -11.42 -6.65 -9.88
CA ASP A 125 -11.50 -8.11 -9.86
C ASP A 125 -11.49 -8.70 -11.27
N GLY A 126 -12.18 -8.05 -12.20
CA GLY A 126 -12.18 -8.48 -13.60
C GLY A 126 -10.83 -8.31 -14.29
N ILE A 127 -10.12 -7.23 -14.02
CA ILE A 127 -8.77 -7.01 -14.56
C ILE A 127 -7.80 -8.04 -13.99
N MET A 128 -7.86 -8.32 -12.71
CA MET A 128 -7.05 -9.35 -12.06
C MET A 128 -7.30 -10.73 -12.66
N MET A 129 -8.55 -11.13 -12.79
CA MET A 129 -8.91 -12.42 -13.41
C MET A 129 -8.48 -12.51 -14.86
N TYR A 130 -8.64 -11.43 -15.63
CA TYR A 130 -8.14 -11.37 -16.99
C TYR A 130 -6.63 -11.66 -17.05
N ARG A 131 -5.84 -11.03 -16.18
CA ARG A 131 -4.40 -11.23 -16.13
C ARG A 131 -4.00 -12.66 -15.75
N ILE A 132 -4.66 -13.24 -14.76
CA ILE A 132 -4.42 -14.64 -14.37
C ILE A 132 -4.64 -15.58 -15.57
N VAL A 133 -5.78 -15.44 -16.25
CA VAL A 133 -6.11 -16.28 -17.42
C VAL A 133 -5.13 -16.06 -18.57
N GLU A 134 -4.80 -14.80 -18.86
CA GLU A 134 -3.84 -14.45 -19.92
C GLU A 134 -2.45 -15.04 -19.64
N CYS A 135 -1.95 -14.94 -18.42
CA CYS A 135 -0.67 -15.53 -18.03
C CYS A 135 -0.68 -17.06 -18.17
N LEU A 136 -1.72 -17.71 -17.67
CA LEU A 136 -1.83 -19.17 -17.74
C LEU A 136 -1.96 -19.70 -19.19
N GLN A 137 -2.75 -19.01 -20.01
CA GLN A 137 -2.92 -19.40 -21.42
C GLN A 137 -1.65 -19.25 -22.25
N ASN A 138 -0.82 -18.26 -21.92
CA ASN A 138 0.39 -17.94 -22.68
C ASN A 138 1.68 -18.48 -22.02
N GLY A 139 1.56 -19.23 -20.92
CA GLY A 139 2.73 -19.75 -20.19
C GLY A 139 3.61 -18.64 -19.60
N LEU A 140 3.02 -17.48 -19.29
CA LEU A 140 3.71 -16.35 -18.66
C LEU A 140 3.70 -16.50 -17.13
N PRO A 141 4.69 -15.95 -16.45
CA PRO A 141 4.64 -15.87 -14.99
C PRO A 141 3.47 -14.97 -14.55
N LEU A 142 2.86 -15.33 -13.42
CA LEU A 142 1.82 -14.50 -12.81
C LEU A 142 2.41 -13.17 -12.33
N ASP A 143 1.59 -12.13 -12.33
CA ASP A 143 1.96 -10.77 -11.89
C ASP A 143 2.37 -10.72 -10.40
N GLN A 144 1.92 -11.69 -9.63
CA GLN A 144 2.32 -11.92 -8.25
C GLN A 144 2.59 -13.40 -8.04
N ASN A 145 3.76 -13.72 -7.51
CA ASN A 145 4.17 -15.09 -7.22
C ASN A 145 4.01 -15.44 -5.73
N VAL A 146 4.23 -16.71 -5.39
CA VAL A 146 4.11 -17.21 -4.01
C VAL A 146 5.11 -16.56 -3.05
N TYR A 147 6.28 -16.17 -3.51
CA TYR A 147 7.30 -15.54 -2.67
C TYR A 147 6.88 -14.12 -2.27
N GLU A 148 6.31 -13.35 -3.19
CA GLU A 148 5.76 -12.03 -2.91
C GLU A 148 4.55 -12.11 -1.97
N GLY A 149 3.64 -13.06 -2.22
CA GLY A 149 2.50 -13.32 -1.34
C GLY A 149 2.94 -13.69 0.07
N SER A 150 3.96 -14.56 0.22
CA SER A 150 4.55 -14.93 1.51
C SER A 150 5.21 -13.73 2.20
N ALA A 151 5.96 -12.93 1.44
CA ALA A 151 6.61 -11.74 1.97
C ALA A 151 5.58 -10.74 2.52
N TRP A 152 4.50 -10.47 1.80
CA TRP A 152 3.46 -9.55 2.26
C TRP A 152 2.72 -10.09 3.48
N SER A 153 2.40 -11.38 3.49
CA SER A 153 1.71 -12.02 4.62
C SER A 153 2.56 -12.09 5.88
N SER A 154 3.89 -12.17 5.76
CA SER A 154 4.80 -12.22 6.90
C SER A 154 4.80 -10.94 7.74
N LEU A 155 4.33 -9.83 7.20
CA LEU A 155 4.20 -8.56 7.95
C LEU A 155 3.33 -8.72 9.19
N ILE A 156 2.28 -9.53 9.15
CA ILE A 156 1.38 -9.75 10.28
C ILE A 156 2.15 -10.31 11.48
N GLU A 157 2.95 -11.34 11.24
CA GLU A 157 3.74 -11.98 12.30
C GLU A 157 4.92 -11.11 12.75
N LEU A 158 5.64 -10.50 11.82
CA LEU A 158 6.78 -9.65 12.14
C LEU A 158 6.37 -8.41 12.93
N THR A 159 5.23 -7.81 12.60
CA THR A 159 4.68 -6.67 13.35
C THR A 159 4.30 -7.09 14.77
N SER A 160 3.66 -8.24 14.93
CA SER A 160 3.32 -8.80 16.24
C SER A 160 4.57 -9.07 17.08
N LYS A 161 5.58 -9.73 16.52
CA LYS A 161 6.85 -9.98 17.19
C LYS A 161 7.55 -8.70 17.63
N SER A 162 7.56 -7.68 16.78
CA SER A 162 8.18 -6.40 17.11
C SER A 162 7.45 -5.69 18.25
N VAL A 163 6.11 -5.64 18.21
CA VAL A 163 5.30 -5.03 19.28
C VAL A 163 5.51 -5.74 20.62
N ASN A 164 5.55 -7.06 20.62
CA ASN A 164 5.75 -7.85 21.84
C ASN A 164 7.18 -7.76 22.40
N ASN A 165 8.09 -7.20 21.61
CA ASN A 165 9.49 -6.97 21.99
C ASN A 165 9.83 -5.46 21.94
N ASP A 166 8.99 -4.64 22.56
CA ASP A 166 9.19 -3.19 22.74
C ASP A 166 9.54 -2.40 21.47
N GLY A 167 9.07 -2.87 20.31
CA GLY A 167 9.31 -2.24 19.02
C GLY A 167 10.68 -2.57 18.42
N HIS A 168 11.39 -3.58 18.94
CA HIS A 168 12.67 -3.98 18.37
C HIS A 168 12.53 -4.39 16.90
N PRO A 169 13.50 -4.01 16.05
CA PRO A 169 13.53 -4.39 14.66
C PRO A 169 13.49 -5.90 14.46
N GLN A 170 12.71 -6.36 13.51
CA GLN A 170 12.65 -7.76 13.10
C GLN A 170 13.32 -7.94 11.74
N ASN A 171 14.06 -9.03 11.59
CA ASN A 171 14.62 -9.40 10.30
C ASN A 171 13.51 -9.94 9.40
N PHE A 172 13.49 -9.44 8.16
CA PHE A 172 12.55 -9.93 7.17
C PHE A 172 13.06 -11.25 6.59
N PRO A 173 12.26 -12.32 6.57
CA PRO A 173 12.68 -13.60 6.01
C PRO A 173 12.85 -13.49 4.49
N ASP A 174 13.89 -14.12 3.98
CA ASP A 174 14.07 -14.28 2.53
C ASP A 174 13.48 -15.61 2.07
N PHE A 175 12.29 -15.56 1.51
CA PHE A 175 11.59 -16.74 0.99
C PHE A 175 12.20 -17.28 -0.30
N THR A 176 13.01 -16.48 -1.00
CA THR A 176 13.62 -16.83 -2.29
C THR A 176 15.00 -17.48 -2.14
N ARG A 177 15.54 -17.55 -0.90
CA ARG A 177 16.90 -18.05 -0.62
C ARG A 177 17.98 -17.31 -1.42
N GLY A 178 17.83 -16.01 -1.58
CA GLY A 178 18.77 -15.16 -2.30
C GLY A 178 18.43 -14.91 -3.77
N ASP A 179 17.49 -15.62 -4.34
CA ASP A 179 17.19 -15.52 -5.78
C ASP A 179 16.46 -14.22 -6.17
N TRP A 180 15.94 -13.45 -5.20
CA TRP A 180 15.32 -12.15 -5.45
C TRP A 180 16.24 -11.17 -6.18
N VAL A 181 17.56 -11.31 -6.06
CA VAL A 181 18.53 -10.46 -6.77
C VAL A 181 18.49 -10.65 -8.27
N ASN A 182 18.06 -11.84 -8.73
CA ASN A 182 17.95 -12.23 -10.13
C ASN A 182 16.54 -11.96 -10.68
N THR A 183 15.59 -11.62 -9.83
CA THR A 183 14.20 -11.36 -10.24
C THR A 183 14.15 -10.14 -11.15
N LYS A 184 13.63 -10.31 -12.35
CA LYS A 184 13.42 -9.20 -13.29
C LYS A 184 12.44 -8.19 -12.68
N LYS A 185 12.72 -6.91 -12.91
CA LYS A 185 11.77 -5.86 -12.55
C LYS A 185 10.47 -6.07 -13.31
N PHE A 186 9.37 -5.83 -12.62
CA PHE A 186 8.06 -5.87 -13.23
C PHE A 186 7.93 -4.67 -14.20
N ASP A 187 7.67 -4.96 -15.47
CA ASP A 187 7.45 -3.93 -16.49
C ASP A 187 5.96 -3.60 -16.63
N ILE A 188 5.66 -2.44 -17.20
CA ILE A 188 4.28 -2.06 -17.53
C ILE A 188 3.78 -2.97 -18.64
N ILE A 189 2.74 -3.73 -18.34
CA ILE A 189 2.10 -4.65 -19.27
C ILE A 189 1.09 -3.86 -20.11
N SER A 190 1.25 -3.88 -21.42
CA SER A 190 0.37 -3.18 -22.37
C SER A 190 -0.72 -4.10 -22.93
#